data_aef91c4ee254c8dcd7b8fbeb3788512e
#
_entry.id   aef91c4ee254c8dcd7b8fbeb3788512e
#
_cell.length_a   1.000
_cell.length_b   1.000
_cell.length_c   1.000
_cell.angle_alpha   90.00
_cell.angle_beta   90.00
_cell.angle_gamma   90.00
#
_symmetry.space_group_name_H-M   'P 1'
#
loop_
_entity.id
_entity.type
_entity.pdbx_description
1 polymer ?
#
loop_
_entity_poly.entity_id
_entity_poly.type
_entity_poly.pdbx_seq_one_letter_code
_entity_poly.pdbx_strand_id
1 'polypeptide(L)'
;MKDDDSEIIQSVLSGDASKYELIIKKYQSRIINLCFKYTKNYHDAEEVAQESFVRAYNSLSKFRYDSKFYSWLHRISINCSLNYINSKEKQREKETISENICLKDQESIISQETPYNTYNMENIADKIGKIYEDLPKDLKLMIKYRDIDDLTYDEIAKRAKLPIGTVRSRLHRARDLLLQEIEKSIKDD
;
A
#
# COMPACT_ATOMS: atom_id res chain seq x y z
N MET A 1 22.84 -1.24 13.19
CA MET A 1 21.62 -1.56 13.94
C MET A 1 20.99 -2.75 13.23
N LYS A 2 20.97 -3.92 13.87
CA LYS A 2 20.20 -5.06 13.35
C LYS A 2 18.72 -4.63 13.33
N ASP A 3 18.09 -4.83 12.21
CA ASP A 3 16.66 -4.51 12.08
C ASP A 3 15.90 -5.53 12.95
N ASP A 4 15.04 -5.06 13.84
CA ASP A 4 14.21 -5.85 14.75
C ASP A 4 13.48 -7.01 14.02
N ASP A 5 13.12 -6.79 12.77
CA ASP A 5 12.50 -7.81 11.91
C ASP A 5 13.43 -8.99 11.59
N SER A 6 14.75 -8.78 11.52
CA SER A 6 15.70 -9.85 11.17
C SER A 6 15.75 -10.93 12.23
N GLU A 7 15.64 -10.57 13.51
CA GLU A 7 15.64 -11.54 14.62
C GLU A 7 14.32 -12.34 14.64
N ILE A 8 13.19 -11.67 14.38
CA ILE A 8 11.89 -12.33 14.29
C ILE A 8 11.87 -13.31 13.11
N ILE A 9 12.36 -12.87 11.94
CA ILE A 9 12.41 -13.69 10.73
C ILE A 9 13.29 -14.93 10.93
N GLN A 10 14.47 -14.78 11.54
CA GLN A 10 15.34 -15.90 11.84
C GLN A 10 14.69 -16.91 12.80
N SER A 11 13.96 -16.42 13.82
CA SER A 11 13.21 -17.29 14.73
C SER A 11 12.11 -18.07 14.01
N VAL A 12 11.37 -17.43 13.09
CA VAL A 12 10.36 -18.10 12.27
C VAL A 12 11.00 -19.17 11.38
N LEU A 13 12.11 -18.86 10.73
CA LEU A 13 12.83 -19.81 9.85
C LEU A 13 13.47 -20.96 10.63
N SER A 14 13.79 -20.77 11.92
CA SER A 14 14.27 -21.84 12.79
C SER A 14 13.18 -22.74 13.39
N GLY A 15 11.90 -22.49 13.05
CA GLY A 15 10.76 -23.34 13.42
C GLY A 15 9.73 -22.70 14.37
N ASP A 16 9.99 -21.52 14.92
CA ASP A 16 9.04 -20.81 15.76
C ASP A 16 8.07 -19.97 14.92
N ALA A 17 7.14 -20.67 14.24
CA ALA A 17 6.14 -20.04 13.37
C ALA A 17 5.27 -19.00 14.12
N SER A 18 5.09 -19.15 15.45
CA SER A 18 4.24 -18.25 16.24
C SER A 18 4.76 -16.81 16.22
N LYS A 19 6.06 -16.61 16.10
CA LYS A 19 6.66 -15.26 16.02
C LYS A 19 6.28 -14.48 14.77
N TYR A 20 5.79 -15.14 13.72
CA TYR A 20 5.30 -14.43 12.54
C TYR A 20 4.12 -13.50 12.85
N GLU A 21 3.36 -13.79 13.90
CA GLU A 21 2.30 -12.90 14.39
C GLU A 21 2.81 -11.49 14.74
N LEU A 22 4.05 -11.37 15.23
CA LEU A 22 4.66 -10.07 15.52
C LEU A 22 4.87 -9.24 14.25
N ILE A 23 5.24 -9.89 13.15
CA ILE A 23 5.35 -9.26 11.83
C ILE A 23 3.98 -8.78 11.34
N ILE A 24 2.95 -9.63 11.47
CA ILE A 24 1.60 -9.27 11.08
C ILE A 24 1.12 -8.06 11.89
N LYS A 25 1.21 -8.10 13.22
CA LYS A 25 0.80 -7.00 14.10
C LYS A 25 1.53 -5.68 13.76
N LYS A 26 2.81 -5.77 13.44
CA LYS A 26 3.64 -4.60 13.12
C LYS A 26 3.25 -3.94 11.80
N TYR A 27 2.85 -4.71 10.79
CA TYR A 27 2.65 -4.21 9.42
C TYR A 27 1.21 -4.26 8.92
N GLN A 28 0.28 -4.90 9.63
CA GLN A 28 -1.10 -5.13 9.22
C GLN A 28 -1.77 -3.85 8.70
N SER A 29 -1.84 -2.80 9.51
CA SER A 29 -2.51 -1.55 9.13
C SER A 29 -1.90 -0.90 7.89
N ARG A 30 -0.55 -0.96 7.75
CA ARG A 30 0.14 -0.38 6.60
C ARG A 30 -0.15 -1.16 5.31
N ILE A 31 -0.21 -2.49 5.40
CA ILE A 31 -0.47 -3.35 4.24
C ILE A 31 -1.94 -3.26 3.82
N ILE A 32 -2.89 -3.22 4.76
CA ILE A 32 -4.30 -3.00 4.45
C ILE A 32 -4.49 -1.66 3.73
N ASN A 33 -3.91 -0.57 4.26
CA ASN A 33 -3.98 0.74 3.62
C ASN A 33 -3.32 0.77 2.23
N LEU A 34 -2.26 -0.01 2.03
CA LEU A 34 -1.64 -0.17 0.72
C LEU A 34 -2.59 -0.88 -0.25
N CYS A 35 -3.16 -2.02 0.15
CA CYS A 35 -4.09 -2.79 -0.66
C CYS A 35 -5.35 -1.98 -1.00
N PHE A 36 -5.86 -1.18 -0.05
CA PHE A 36 -7.02 -0.32 -0.25
C PHE A 36 -6.81 0.71 -1.38
N LYS A 37 -5.60 1.22 -1.57
CA LYS A 37 -5.29 2.12 -2.70
C LYS A 37 -5.60 1.49 -4.06
N TYR A 38 -5.52 0.18 -4.15
CA TYR A 38 -5.75 -0.59 -5.38
C TYR A 38 -7.19 -1.12 -5.46
N THR A 39 -7.68 -1.73 -4.39
CA THR A 39 -8.99 -2.40 -4.38
C THR A 39 -10.16 -1.44 -4.26
N LYS A 40 -9.95 -0.25 -3.65
CA LYS A 40 -10.98 0.75 -3.35
C LYS A 40 -12.14 0.24 -2.48
N ASN A 41 -12.01 -0.95 -1.93
CA ASN A 41 -12.95 -1.56 -1.01
C ASN A 41 -12.18 -2.12 0.19
N TYR A 42 -12.66 -1.86 1.41
CA TYR A 42 -11.93 -2.21 2.63
C TYR A 42 -11.90 -3.73 2.87
N HIS A 43 -13.02 -4.41 2.61
CA HIS A 43 -13.11 -5.86 2.74
C HIS A 43 -12.15 -6.56 1.77
N ASP A 44 -12.15 -6.15 0.50
CA ASP A 44 -11.22 -6.64 -0.51
C ASP A 44 -9.74 -6.34 -0.11
N ALA A 45 -9.51 -5.17 0.50
CA ALA A 45 -8.17 -4.80 0.96
C ALA A 45 -7.67 -5.69 2.09
N GLU A 46 -8.54 -6.05 3.03
CA GLU A 46 -8.21 -7.00 4.11
C GLU A 46 -7.90 -8.38 3.56
N GLU A 47 -8.71 -8.89 2.62
CA GLU A 47 -8.50 -10.18 1.98
C GLU A 47 -7.14 -10.22 1.25
N VAL A 48 -6.86 -9.21 0.43
CA VAL A 48 -5.59 -9.10 -0.31
C VAL A 48 -4.39 -8.93 0.64
N ALA A 49 -4.57 -8.21 1.75
CA ALA A 49 -3.54 -8.08 2.76
C ALA A 49 -3.25 -9.41 3.46
N GLN A 50 -4.26 -10.17 3.82
CA GLN A 50 -4.10 -11.52 4.39
C GLN A 50 -3.36 -12.44 3.41
N GLU A 51 -3.78 -12.47 2.14
CA GLU A 51 -3.09 -13.24 1.11
C GLU A 51 -1.62 -12.80 0.98
N SER A 52 -1.34 -11.51 1.07
CA SER A 52 0.02 -10.98 1.02
C SER A 52 0.90 -11.49 2.16
N PHE A 53 0.37 -11.53 3.38
CA PHE A 53 1.08 -12.09 4.54
C PHE A 53 1.31 -13.60 4.39
N VAL A 54 0.33 -14.35 3.90
CA VAL A 54 0.49 -15.80 3.64
C VAL A 54 1.56 -16.05 2.57
N ARG A 55 1.55 -15.30 1.47
CA ARG A 55 2.57 -15.41 0.42
C ARG A 55 3.96 -15.01 0.93
N ALA A 56 4.04 -13.98 1.75
CA ALA A 56 5.28 -13.56 2.38
C ALA A 56 5.81 -14.66 3.31
N TYR A 57 4.97 -15.25 4.14
CA TYR A 57 5.35 -16.37 5.01
C TYR A 57 5.90 -17.55 4.20
N ASN A 58 5.19 -18.00 3.16
CA ASN A 58 5.59 -19.12 2.32
C ASN A 58 6.88 -18.86 1.54
N SER A 59 7.22 -17.60 1.30
CA SER A 59 8.44 -17.22 0.60
C SER A 59 9.52 -16.60 1.50
N LEU A 60 9.34 -16.68 2.83
CA LEU A 60 10.21 -16.05 3.80
C LEU A 60 11.67 -16.53 3.71
N SER A 61 11.88 -17.81 3.38
CA SER A 61 13.20 -18.40 3.14
C SER A 61 13.95 -17.79 1.95
N LYS A 62 13.23 -17.11 1.04
CA LYS A 62 13.80 -16.42 -0.12
C LYS A 62 14.16 -14.96 0.15
N PHE A 63 13.84 -14.46 1.35
CA PHE A 63 14.19 -13.09 1.74
C PHE A 63 15.70 -12.98 1.98
N ARG A 64 16.39 -12.16 1.18
CA ARG A 64 17.86 -12.09 1.12
C ARG A 64 18.48 -11.06 2.05
N TYR A 65 17.68 -10.31 2.82
CA TYR A 65 18.15 -9.18 3.66
C TYR A 65 18.83 -8.03 2.88
N ASP A 66 18.71 -8.01 1.56
CA ASP A 66 19.25 -6.94 0.69
C ASP A 66 18.45 -5.63 0.80
N SER A 67 17.27 -5.69 1.41
CA SER A 67 16.37 -4.57 1.65
C SER A 67 15.69 -4.73 3.01
N LYS A 68 15.00 -3.69 3.49
CA LYS A 68 14.14 -3.84 4.66
C LYS A 68 13.01 -4.83 4.36
N PHE A 69 12.63 -5.63 5.37
CA PHE A 69 11.55 -6.59 5.24
C PHE A 69 10.24 -5.93 4.75
N TYR A 70 9.92 -4.74 5.28
CA TYR A 70 8.76 -3.99 4.83
C TYR A 70 8.77 -3.74 3.31
N SER A 71 9.88 -3.34 2.72
CA SER A 71 9.96 -3.09 1.27
C SER A 71 9.74 -4.36 0.44
N TRP A 72 10.20 -5.51 0.95
CA TRP A 72 9.96 -6.80 0.32
C TRP A 72 8.49 -7.23 0.43
N LEU A 73 7.89 -7.10 1.63
CA LEU A 73 6.47 -7.38 1.87
C LEU A 73 5.57 -6.45 1.03
N HIS A 74 5.92 -5.17 0.94
CA HIS A 74 5.21 -4.18 0.13
C HIS A 74 5.12 -4.58 -1.35
N ARG A 75 6.21 -5.09 -1.96
CA ARG A 75 6.19 -5.61 -3.33
C ARG A 75 5.25 -6.80 -3.50
N ILE A 76 5.25 -7.72 -2.54
CA ILE A 76 4.32 -8.85 -2.54
C ILE A 76 2.87 -8.34 -2.51
N SER A 77 2.57 -7.37 -1.65
CA SER A 77 1.23 -6.82 -1.49
C SER A 77 0.73 -6.08 -2.74
N ILE A 78 1.59 -5.32 -3.42
CA ILE A 78 1.25 -4.71 -4.71
C ILE A 78 0.92 -5.80 -5.74
N ASN A 79 1.74 -6.84 -5.86
CA ASN A 79 1.50 -7.92 -6.81
C ASN A 79 0.19 -8.67 -6.50
N CYS A 80 -0.12 -8.91 -5.23
CA CYS A 80 -1.40 -9.49 -4.82
C CYS A 80 -2.57 -8.58 -5.21
N SER A 81 -2.46 -7.28 -4.96
CA SER A 81 -3.50 -6.29 -5.30
C SER A 81 -3.76 -6.23 -6.81
N LEU A 82 -2.70 -6.19 -7.61
CA LEU A 82 -2.83 -6.16 -9.08
C LEU A 82 -3.46 -7.45 -9.62
N ASN A 83 -3.03 -8.62 -9.09
CA ASN A 83 -3.62 -9.90 -9.47
C ASN A 83 -5.10 -9.99 -9.10
N TYR A 84 -5.48 -9.46 -7.93
CA TYR A 84 -6.86 -9.41 -7.47
C TYR A 84 -7.73 -8.57 -8.41
N ILE A 85 -7.30 -7.35 -8.77
CA ILE A 85 -8.02 -6.48 -9.70
C ILE A 85 -8.19 -7.16 -11.05
N ASN A 86 -7.11 -7.68 -11.62
CA ASN A 86 -7.13 -8.36 -12.92
C ASN A 86 -8.07 -9.58 -12.91
N SER A 87 -8.17 -10.30 -11.78
CA SER A 87 -9.09 -11.44 -11.66
C SER A 87 -10.54 -11.00 -11.60
N LYS A 88 -10.85 -9.94 -10.85
CA LYS A 88 -12.19 -9.34 -10.78
C LYS A 88 -12.66 -8.79 -12.14
N GLU A 89 -11.78 -8.11 -12.87
CA GLU A 89 -12.11 -7.61 -14.21
C GLU A 89 -12.46 -8.76 -15.16
N LYS A 90 -11.63 -9.80 -15.21
CA LYS A 90 -11.90 -11.00 -16.01
C LYS A 90 -13.19 -11.73 -15.61
N GLN A 91 -13.53 -11.70 -14.33
CA GLN A 91 -14.78 -12.31 -13.86
C GLN A 91 -15.99 -11.48 -14.30
N ARG A 92 -15.94 -10.16 -14.18
CA ARG A 92 -16.97 -9.25 -14.69
C ARG A 92 -17.17 -9.37 -16.19
N GLU A 93 -16.09 -9.46 -16.98
CA GLU A 93 -16.18 -9.69 -18.43
C GLU A 93 -16.90 -11.00 -18.75
N LYS A 94 -16.61 -12.09 -18.02
CA LYS A 94 -17.30 -13.38 -18.21
C LYS A 94 -18.77 -13.32 -17.82
N GLU A 95 -19.11 -12.64 -16.74
CA GLU A 95 -20.49 -12.43 -16.27
C GLU A 95 -21.27 -11.60 -17.28
N THR A 96 -20.69 -10.51 -17.82
CA THR A 96 -21.31 -9.67 -18.85
C THR A 96 -21.56 -10.46 -20.15
N ILE A 97 -20.72 -11.40 -20.51
CA ILE A 97 -20.90 -12.28 -21.66
C ILE A 97 -22.02 -13.31 -21.38
N SER A 98 -22.15 -13.77 -20.12
CA SER A 98 -23.20 -14.71 -19.72
C SER A 98 -24.56 -14.04 -19.52
N GLU A 99 -24.60 -12.79 -19.04
CA GLU A 99 -25.83 -12.04 -18.83
C GLU A 99 -26.54 -11.61 -20.14
N ASN A 100 -25.81 -11.53 -21.25
CA ASN A 100 -26.45 -11.35 -22.57
C ASN A 100 -27.28 -12.56 -23.02
N ILE A 101 -27.32 -13.64 -22.25
CA ILE A 101 -28.08 -14.86 -22.54
C ILE A 101 -29.31 -15.02 -21.62
N CYS A 102 -29.40 -14.29 -20.50
CA CYS A 102 -30.53 -14.43 -19.59
C CYS A 102 -30.98 -13.06 -19.02
N LEU A 103 -32.02 -12.51 -19.59
CA LEU A 103 -32.73 -11.35 -19.05
C LEU A 103 -33.52 -11.75 -17.80
N LYS A 104 -33.41 -10.90 -16.78
CA LYS A 104 -34.37 -10.59 -15.70
C LYS A 104 -34.00 -11.07 -14.29
N ASP A 105 -34.00 -10.04 -13.46
CA ASP A 105 -34.35 -9.95 -12.06
C ASP A 105 -33.35 -10.57 -11.06
N GLN A 106 -32.49 -9.70 -10.49
CA GLN A 106 -32.48 -9.54 -9.03
C GLN A 106 -31.62 -8.35 -8.59
N GLU A 107 -32.20 -7.62 -7.68
CA GLU A 107 -31.69 -6.43 -7.03
C GLU A 107 -30.32 -6.64 -6.37
N SER A 108 -29.47 -5.66 -6.57
CA SER A 108 -28.18 -5.47 -5.90
C SER A 108 -28.35 -5.56 -4.38
N ILE A 109 -27.73 -6.55 -3.77
CA ILE A 109 -27.46 -6.52 -2.34
C ILE A 109 -26.37 -5.46 -2.13
N ILE A 110 -26.81 -4.28 -1.78
CA ILE A 110 -25.96 -3.20 -1.27
C ILE A 110 -25.38 -3.70 0.05
N SER A 111 -24.09 -4.04 0.07
CA SER A 111 -23.37 -4.20 1.31
C SER A 111 -23.45 -2.87 2.06
N GLN A 112 -23.99 -2.92 3.27
CA GLN A 112 -24.10 -1.79 4.18
C GLN A 112 -22.68 -1.34 4.60
N GLU A 113 -22.01 -0.59 3.74
CA GLU A 113 -20.97 0.32 4.18
C GLU A 113 -21.67 1.43 4.97
N THR A 114 -21.28 1.61 6.22
CA THR A 114 -21.79 2.73 7.00
C THR A 114 -21.37 4.02 6.29
N PRO A 115 -22.32 4.86 5.82
CA PRO A 115 -22.04 6.01 4.95
C PRO A 115 -21.08 7.04 5.56
N TYR A 116 -20.89 6.98 6.87
CA TYR A 116 -20.12 7.95 7.64
C TYR A 116 -18.59 7.79 7.49
N ASN A 117 -18.08 6.58 7.33
CA ASN A 117 -16.64 6.35 7.21
C ASN A 117 -16.13 6.53 5.77
N THR A 118 -16.93 6.19 4.78
CA THR A 118 -16.57 6.30 3.35
C THR A 118 -16.50 7.76 2.92
N TYR A 119 -17.47 8.58 3.36
CA TYR A 119 -17.54 10.00 3.00
C TYR A 119 -16.37 10.82 3.57
N ASN A 120 -15.92 10.50 4.79
CA ASN A 120 -14.76 11.17 5.38
C ASN A 120 -13.43 10.72 4.75
N MET A 121 -13.29 9.47 4.34
CA MET A 121 -12.05 8.97 3.74
C MET A 121 -11.86 9.46 2.30
N GLU A 122 -12.91 9.57 1.51
CA GLU A 122 -12.85 10.14 0.15
C GLU A 122 -12.49 11.63 0.19
N ASN A 123 -13.10 12.40 1.09
CA ASN A 123 -12.76 13.80 1.29
C ASN A 123 -11.29 14.00 1.74
N ILE A 124 -10.79 13.15 2.63
CA ILE A 124 -9.39 13.21 3.09
C ILE A 124 -8.44 12.82 1.97
N ALA A 125 -8.76 11.79 1.20
CA ALA A 125 -7.92 11.36 0.08
C ALA A 125 -7.83 12.42 -1.02
N ASP A 126 -8.95 13.08 -1.34
CA ASP A 126 -8.99 14.19 -2.30
C ASP A 126 -8.23 15.42 -1.81
N LYS A 127 -8.34 15.75 -0.51
CA LYS A 127 -7.57 16.85 0.11
C LYS A 127 -6.06 16.55 0.04
N ILE A 128 -5.64 15.34 0.42
CA ILE A 128 -4.24 14.91 0.32
C ILE A 128 -3.76 14.93 -1.13
N GLY A 129 -4.61 14.50 -2.07
CA GLY A 129 -4.32 14.56 -3.50
C GLY A 129 -4.03 15.97 -3.98
N LYS A 130 -4.87 16.95 -3.61
CA LYS A 130 -4.67 18.38 -3.93
C LYS A 130 -3.37 18.92 -3.32
N ILE A 131 -3.15 18.68 -2.03
CA ILE A 131 -1.93 19.10 -1.33
C ILE A 131 -0.68 18.51 -2.02
N TYR A 132 -0.74 17.23 -2.45
CA TYR A 132 0.34 16.61 -3.20
C TYR A 132 0.55 17.27 -4.57
N GLU A 133 -0.53 17.65 -5.27
CA GLU A 133 -0.43 18.34 -6.57
C GLU A 133 0.18 19.74 -6.45
N ASP A 134 0.00 20.42 -5.33
CA ASP A 134 0.53 21.76 -5.06
C ASP A 134 2.02 21.74 -4.62
N LEU A 135 2.59 20.57 -4.33
CA LEU A 135 4.00 20.48 -3.98
C LEU A 135 4.92 20.93 -5.13
N PRO A 136 6.05 21.57 -4.81
CA PRO A 136 7.11 21.83 -5.79
C PRO A 136 7.49 20.57 -6.56
N LYS A 137 7.68 20.70 -7.88
CA LYS A 137 7.90 19.56 -8.81
C LYS A 137 9.03 18.63 -8.37
N ASP A 138 10.12 19.18 -7.84
CA ASP A 138 11.28 18.41 -7.38
C ASP A 138 10.97 17.58 -6.10
N LEU A 139 10.16 18.12 -5.19
CA LEU A 139 9.73 17.44 -3.98
C LEU A 139 8.67 16.38 -4.29
N LYS A 140 7.71 16.70 -5.14
CA LYS A 140 6.70 15.78 -5.66
C LYS A 140 7.33 14.55 -6.31
N LEU A 141 8.37 14.77 -7.12
CA LEU A 141 9.12 13.68 -7.76
C LEU A 141 9.80 12.76 -6.72
N MET A 142 10.33 13.31 -5.63
CA MET A 142 10.95 12.52 -4.56
C MET A 142 9.93 11.64 -3.84
N ILE A 143 8.76 12.21 -3.49
CA ILE A 143 7.65 11.45 -2.91
C ILE A 143 7.19 10.35 -3.85
N LYS A 144 6.99 10.67 -5.14
CA LYS A 144 6.62 9.67 -6.14
C LYS A 144 7.61 8.51 -6.17
N TYR A 145 8.89 8.79 -6.28
CA TYR A 145 9.91 7.74 -6.35
C TYR A 145 9.99 6.90 -5.07
N ARG A 146 9.79 7.52 -3.89
CA ARG A 146 9.92 6.80 -2.63
C ARG A 146 8.64 6.12 -2.18
N ASP A 147 7.50 6.82 -2.23
CA ASP A 147 6.26 6.39 -1.57
C ASP A 147 5.27 5.75 -2.56
N ILE A 148 5.42 6.01 -3.88
CA ILE A 148 4.60 5.40 -4.94
C ILE A 148 5.39 4.30 -5.67
N ASP A 149 6.60 4.62 -6.17
CA ASP A 149 7.44 3.70 -6.95
C ASP A 149 8.31 2.80 -6.04
N ASP A 150 8.31 3.01 -4.70
CA ASP A 150 9.05 2.28 -3.65
C ASP A 150 10.57 2.13 -3.92
N LEU A 151 11.18 3.12 -4.57
CA LEU A 151 12.60 3.10 -4.86
C LEU A 151 13.42 3.34 -3.58
N THR A 152 14.56 2.68 -3.47
CA THR A 152 15.56 2.96 -2.43
C THR A 152 16.18 4.34 -2.64
N TYR A 153 16.77 4.92 -1.60
CA TYR A 153 17.45 6.22 -1.73
C TYR A 153 18.59 6.21 -2.75
N ASP A 154 19.28 5.08 -2.88
CA ASP A 154 20.35 4.91 -3.88
C ASP A 154 19.78 4.85 -5.30
N GLU A 155 18.67 4.15 -5.51
CA GLU A 155 17.97 4.11 -6.79
C GLU A 155 17.42 5.50 -7.18
N ILE A 156 16.85 6.22 -6.21
CA ILE A 156 16.38 7.59 -6.41
C ILE A 156 17.55 8.52 -6.78
N ALA A 157 18.66 8.41 -6.05
CA ALA A 157 19.86 9.19 -6.30
C ALA A 157 20.39 9.00 -7.74
N LYS A 158 20.45 7.74 -8.18
CA LYS A 158 20.86 7.37 -9.55
C LYS A 158 19.85 7.89 -10.57
N ARG A 159 18.56 7.69 -10.35
CA ARG A 159 17.50 8.06 -11.30
C ARG A 159 17.32 9.57 -11.42
N ALA A 160 17.39 10.29 -10.30
CA ALA A 160 17.28 11.73 -10.25
C ALA A 160 18.61 12.45 -10.54
N LYS A 161 19.73 11.72 -10.66
CA LYS A 161 21.09 12.23 -10.79
C LYS A 161 21.45 13.23 -9.70
N LEU A 162 21.13 12.89 -8.45
CA LEU A 162 21.34 13.70 -7.26
C LEU A 162 22.18 12.94 -6.23
N PRO A 163 22.97 13.64 -5.41
CA PRO A 163 23.62 13.03 -4.25
C PRO A 163 22.58 12.45 -3.28
N ILE A 164 22.88 11.31 -2.65
CA ILE A 164 21.98 10.64 -1.71
C ILE A 164 21.58 11.54 -0.52
N GLY A 165 22.48 12.41 -0.08
CA GLY A 165 22.18 13.41 0.95
C GLY A 165 21.09 14.40 0.51
N THR A 166 21.13 14.81 -0.77
CA THR A 166 20.11 15.68 -1.37
C THR A 166 18.76 14.98 -1.48
N VAL A 167 18.76 13.68 -1.82
CA VAL A 167 17.52 12.86 -1.84
C VAL A 167 16.91 12.82 -0.45
N ARG A 168 17.70 12.56 0.59
CA ARG A 168 17.22 12.51 1.98
C ARG A 168 16.63 13.85 2.43
N SER A 169 17.34 14.95 2.20
CA SER A 169 16.88 16.28 2.61
C SER A 169 15.63 16.72 1.87
N ARG A 170 15.53 16.43 0.56
CA ARG A 170 14.31 16.72 -0.23
C ARG A 170 13.12 15.88 0.21
N LEU A 171 13.30 14.61 0.49
CA LEU A 171 12.24 13.74 1.02
C LEU A 171 11.74 14.22 2.38
N HIS A 172 12.67 14.62 3.28
CA HIS A 172 12.30 15.18 4.58
C HIS A 172 11.45 16.43 4.38
N ARG A 173 11.96 17.40 3.62
CA ARG A 173 11.25 18.65 3.33
C ARG A 173 9.89 18.43 2.67
N ALA A 174 9.79 17.48 1.75
CA ALA A 174 8.53 17.15 1.10
C ALA A 174 7.48 16.63 2.09
N ARG A 175 7.89 15.76 3.00
CA ARG A 175 7.00 15.20 4.04
C ARG A 175 6.60 16.25 5.06
N ASP A 176 7.51 17.12 5.45
CA ASP A 176 7.22 18.21 6.38
C ASP A 176 6.18 19.18 5.79
N LEU A 177 6.33 19.55 4.52
CA LEU A 177 5.35 20.39 3.84
C LEU A 177 3.98 19.72 3.72
N LEU A 178 3.95 18.43 3.37
CA LEU A 178 2.69 17.65 3.33
C LEU A 178 1.99 17.67 4.69
N LEU A 179 2.73 17.38 5.77
CA LEU A 179 2.18 17.36 7.12
C LEU A 179 1.64 18.73 7.53
N GLN A 180 2.39 19.81 7.27
CA GLN A 180 1.96 21.18 7.60
C GLN A 180 0.66 21.57 6.87
N GLU A 181 0.56 21.24 5.58
CA GLU A 181 -0.65 21.57 4.81
C GLU A 181 -1.86 20.69 5.21
N ILE A 182 -1.62 19.41 5.56
CA ILE A 182 -2.66 18.54 6.11
C ILE A 182 -3.14 19.06 7.45
N GLU A 183 -2.24 19.47 8.36
CA GLU A 183 -2.61 20.03 9.66
C GLU A 183 -3.40 21.34 9.54
N LYS A 184 -3.08 22.20 8.57
CA LYS A 184 -3.87 23.40 8.26
C LYS A 184 -5.26 23.02 7.77
N SER A 185 -5.34 22.14 6.80
CA SER A 185 -6.61 21.67 6.21
C SER A 185 -7.56 21.02 7.22
N ILE A 186 -7.03 20.44 8.30
CA ILE A 186 -7.84 19.85 9.40
C ILE A 186 -8.31 20.93 10.39
N LYS A 187 -7.57 22.04 10.54
CA LYS A 187 -7.93 23.13 11.46
C LYS A 187 -8.94 24.10 10.86
N ASP A 188 -9.05 24.13 9.54
CA ASP A 188 -9.94 25.03 8.81
C ASP A 188 -11.35 24.40 8.56
N ASP A 189 -11.56 23.16 9.00
CA ASP A 189 -12.86 22.44 9.04
C ASP A 189 -13.45 22.44 10.46
#